data_0cf06f6971d70c2f435b84cd0037acc0
#
_entry.id   0cf06f6971d70c2f435b84cd0037acc0
#
_cell.length_a   1.000
_cell.length_b   1.000
_cell.length_c   1.000
_cell.angle_alpha   90.00
_cell.angle_beta   90.00
_cell.angle_gamma   90.00
#
_symmetry.space_group_name_H-M   'P 1'
#
loop_
_entity.id
_entity.type
_entity.pdbx_description
1 polymer ?
#
loop_
_entity_poly.entity_id
_entity_poly.type
_entity_poly.pdbx_seq_one_letter_code
_entity_poly.pdbx_strand_id
1 'polypeptide(L)'
;MNYLIVGASGATGRLLTEQLLERGHFVKVIVRSPEKLPESVRNHENLTIIRAAVLDLSDAEMAQHVKGCDAVASCLGHNVTFKGMYGHPRKLVTDATRRLCQAIHTNKSDGMTKYVLMNTTANSNRDLNESRTLTEKAVFGLLRLVLPPHVDNEKAADYLRLEIGQNDNLIEWVAVRPDGLVDEDTVTEYELYPSPIVSSLFGSGKTSR
;
A
#
# COMPACT_ATOMS: atom_id res chain seq x y z
N MET A 1 1.09 -9.55 -17.42
CA MET A 1 1.38 -8.23 -16.85
C MET A 1 2.48 -8.37 -15.81
N ASN A 2 3.26 -7.31 -15.59
CA ASN A 2 4.39 -7.27 -14.65
C ASN A 2 4.04 -6.39 -13.44
N TYR A 3 4.14 -6.93 -12.26
CA TYR A 3 3.81 -6.24 -11.01
C TYR A 3 5.04 -6.10 -10.12
N LEU A 4 5.16 -4.97 -9.42
CA LEU A 4 6.09 -4.81 -8.31
C LEU A 4 5.29 -4.63 -7.02
N ILE A 5 5.59 -5.44 -6.00
CA ILE A 5 4.92 -5.38 -4.71
C ILE A 5 5.93 -5.09 -3.61
N VAL A 6 5.69 -4.07 -2.81
CA VAL A 6 6.37 -3.83 -1.55
C VAL A 6 5.45 -4.18 -0.39
N GLY A 7 5.99 -4.75 0.68
CA GLY A 7 5.18 -5.28 1.78
C GLY A 7 4.58 -6.67 1.52
N ALA A 8 5.11 -7.42 0.56
CA ALA A 8 4.65 -8.76 0.16
C ALA A 8 4.72 -9.81 1.28
N SER A 9 5.53 -9.63 2.32
CA SER A 9 5.59 -10.52 3.48
C SER A 9 4.55 -10.22 4.56
N GLY A 10 3.77 -9.14 4.41
CA GLY A 10 2.63 -8.82 5.26
C GLY A 10 1.37 -9.59 4.85
N ALA A 11 0.34 -9.62 5.70
CA ALA A 11 -0.87 -10.42 5.46
C ALA A 11 -1.53 -10.10 4.11
N THR A 12 -1.83 -8.84 3.84
CA THR A 12 -2.46 -8.42 2.57
C THR A 12 -1.52 -8.56 1.37
N GLY A 13 -0.25 -8.12 1.50
CA GLY A 13 0.70 -8.19 0.38
C GLY A 13 1.03 -9.61 -0.03
N ARG A 14 1.04 -10.56 0.91
CA ARG A 14 1.22 -11.99 0.63
C ARG A 14 0.08 -12.52 -0.23
N LEU A 15 -1.15 -12.31 0.18
CA LEU A 15 -2.34 -12.78 -0.56
C LEU A 15 -2.43 -12.13 -1.95
N LEU A 16 -2.11 -10.84 -2.06
CA LEU A 16 -2.02 -10.17 -3.37
C LEU A 16 -0.96 -10.84 -4.27
N THR A 17 0.20 -11.18 -3.71
CA THR A 17 1.27 -11.86 -4.45
C THR A 17 0.80 -13.23 -4.92
N GLU A 18 0.21 -14.04 -4.05
CA GLU A 18 -0.35 -15.36 -4.35
C GLU A 18 -1.38 -15.28 -5.49
N GLN A 19 -2.37 -14.42 -5.36
CA GLN A 19 -3.44 -14.28 -6.36
C GLN A 19 -2.95 -13.80 -7.73
N LEU A 20 -1.93 -12.93 -7.77
CA LEU A 20 -1.35 -12.48 -9.05
C LEU A 20 -0.57 -13.61 -9.73
N LEU A 21 0.19 -14.39 -8.97
CA LEU A 21 0.91 -15.56 -9.49
C LEU A 21 -0.05 -16.64 -10.01
N GLU A 22 -1.13 -16.95 -9.27
CA GLU A 22 -2.17 -17.88 -9.68
C GLU A 22 -2.87 -17.46 -10.99
N ARG A 23 -2.94 -16.15 -11.25
CA ARG A 23 -3.46 -15.60 -12.53
C ARG A 23 -2.42 -15.59 -13.65
N GLY A 24 -1.24 -16.17 -13.45
CA GLY A 24 -0.16 -16.25 -14.43
C GLY A 24 0.58 -14.95 -14.69
N HIS A 25 0.56 -14.01 -13.75
CA HIS A 25 1.27 -12.76 -13.88
C HIS A 25 2.73 -12.87 -13.39
N PHE A 26 3.61 -12.01 -13.89
CA PHE A 26 4.98 -11.87 -13.39
C PHE A 26 5.00 -10.90 -12.23
N VAL A 27 5.53 -11.34 -11.10
CA VAL A 27 5.56 -10.55 -9.87
C VAL A 27 6.98 -10.37 -9.38
N LYS A 28 7.39 -9.13 -9.15
CA LYS A 28 8.60 -8.77 -8.41
C LYS A 28 8.20 -8.38 -7.00
N VAL A 29 8.91 -8.86 -5.99
CA VAL A 29 8.68 -8.44 -4.61
C VAL A 29 9.96 -7.90 -3.99
N ILE A 30 9.86 -6.76 -3.29
CA ILE A 30 10.96 -6.24 -2.47
C ILE A 30 10.65 -6.60 -1.02
N VAL A 31 11.44 -7.51 -0.44
CA VAL A 31 11.24 -8.02 0.93
C VAL A 31 12.55 -8.11 1.69
N ARG A 32 12.54 -7.75 2.97
CA ARG A 32 13.70 -7.87 3.86
C ARG A 32 14.02 -9.33 4.21
N SER A 33 12.99 -10.13 4.34
CA SER A 33 13.01 -11.49 4.86
C SER A 33 12.20 -12.41 3.95
N PRO A 34 12.80 -12.90 2.83
CA PRO A 34 12.11 -13.80 1.90
C PRO A 34 11.57 -15.07 2.55
N GLU A 35 12.21 -15.52 3.62
CA GLU A 35 11.80 -16.69 4.40
C GLU A 35 10.42 -16.57 5.05
N LYS A 36 9.85 -15.35 5.11
CA LYS A 36 8.49 -15.11 5.58
C LYS A 36 7.42 -15.32 4.50
N LEU A 37 7.83 -15.44 3.25
CA LEU A 37 6.93 -15.85 2.18
C LEU A 37 6.71 -17.37 2.24
N PRO A 38 5.50 -17.88 1.97
CA PRO A 38 5.27 -19.32 1.84
C PRO A 38 6.21 -19.95 0.82
N GLU A 39 6.56 -21.21 1.03
CA GLU A 39 7.48 -21.92 0.14
C GLU A 39 6.92 -22.03 -1.29
N SER A 40 5.61 -22.29 -1.41
CA SER A 40 4.90 -22.31 -2.69
C SER A 40 5.05 -21.02 -3.48
N VAL A 41 5.00 -19.88 -2.79
CA VAL A 41 5.20 -18.55 -3.40
C VAL A 41 6.66 -18.33 -3.78
N ARG A 42 7.59 -18.65 -2.84
CA ARG A 42 9.04 -18.42 -3.07
C ARG A 42 9.59 -19.18 -4.26
N ASN A 43 9.07 -20.36 -4.51
CA ASN A 43 9.54 -21.25 -5.58
C ASN A 43 8.76 -21.09 -6.89
N HIS A 44 7.85 -20.13 -6.97
CA HIS A 44 7.03 -19.90 -8.16
C HIS A 44 7.88 -19.32 -9.32
N GLU A 45 7.76 -19.91 -10.51
CA GLU A 45 8.55 -19.54 -11.70
C GLU A 45 8.41 -18.08 -12.13
N ASN A 46 7.22 -17.49 -11.92
CA ASN A 46 6.91 -16.11 -12.27
C ASN A 46 7.23 -15.12 -11.15
N LEU A 47 7.86 -15.55 -10.04
CA LEU A 47 8.24 -14.67 -8.94
C LEU A 47 9.72 -14.28 -9.01
N THR A 48 9.97 -12.99 -8.92
CA THR A 48 11.33 -12.44 -8.71
C THR A 48 11.42 -11.82 -7.32
N ILE A 49 12.34 -12.31 -6.50
CA ILE A 49 12.54 -11.82 -5.13
C ILE A 49 13.77 -10.90 -5.08
N ILE A 50 13.54 -9.65 -4.64
CA ILE A 50 14.59 -8.67 -4.34
C ILE A 50 14.73 -8.63 -2.81
N ARG A 51 15.85 -9.14 -2.30
CA ARG A 51 16.11 -9.14 -0.84
C ARG A 51 16.71 -7.80 -0.42
N ALA A 52 15.86 -6.87 -0.02
CA ALA A 52 16.26 -5.56 0.46
C ALA A 52 15.19 -4.95 1.39
N ALA A 53 15.57 -3.99 2.21
CA ALA A 53 14.60 -3.06 2.76
C ALA A 53 14.32 -1.98 1.70
N VAL A 54 13.06 -1.68 1.48
CA VAL A 54 12.64 -0.77 0.39
C VAL A 54 13.30 0.61 0.45
N LEU A 55 13.60 1.11 1.66
CA LEU A 55 14.25 2.40 1.85
C LEU A 55 15.78 2.35 1.77
N ASP A 56 16.39 1.17 1.78
CA ASP A 56 17.84 1.01 1.68
C ASP A 56 18.35 0.96 0.23
N LEU A 57 17.44 0.70 -0.73
CA LEU A 57 17.77 0.74 -2.15
C LEU A 57 18.13 2.18 -2.57
N SER A 58 19.10 2.34 -3.44
CA SER A 58 19.33 3.63 -4.12
C SER A 58 18.20 3.96 -5.08
N ASP A 59 18.11 5.23 -5.51
CA ASP A 59 17.08 5.65 -6.47
C ASP A 59 17.28 4.97 -7.84
N ALA A 60 18.52 4.71 -8.23
CA ALA A 60 18.85 3.99 -9.45
C ALA A 60 18.40 2.51 -9.39
N GLU A 61 18.62 1.83 -8.27
CA GLU A 61 18.13 0.46 -8.06
C GLU A 61 16.61 0.41 -8.05
N MET A 62 15.97 1.36 -7.35
CA MET A 62 14.50 1.46 -7.32
C MET A 62 13.94 1.64 -8.74
N ALA A 63 14.52 2.56 -9.53
CA ALA A 63 14.12 2.77 -10.93
C ALA A 63 14.31 1.50 -11.77
N GLN A 64 15.42 0.78 -11.58
CA GLN A 64 15.67 -0.49 -12.28
C GLN A 64 14.61 -1.55 -11.93
N HIS A 65 14.19 -1.64 -10.67
CA HIS A 65 13.17 -2.63 -10.26
C HIS A 65 11.78 -2.28 -10.76
N VAL A 66 11.42 -0.99 -10.80
CA VAL A 66 10.14 -0.48 -11.32
C VAL A 66 10.05 -0.58 -12.85
N LYS A 67 11.20 -0.57 -13.55
CA LYS A 67 11.24 -0.58 -15.00
C LYS A 67 10.47 -1.76 -15.60
N GLY A 68 9.58 -1.46 -16.54
CA GLY A 68 8.75 -2.44 -17.25
C GLY A 68 7.63 -3.05 -16.40
N CYS A 69 7.32 -2.45 -15.23
CA CYS A 69 6.15 -2.85 -14.46
C CYS A 69 4.90 -2.14 -14.97
N ASP A 70 3.83 -2.89 -15.19
CA ASP A 70 2.50 -2.37 -15.53
C ASP A 70 1.81 -1.78 -14.30
N ALA A 71 2.13 -2.32 -13.11
CA ALA A 71 1.62 -1.81 -11.85
C ALA A 71 2.60 -1.99 -10.69
N VAL A 72 2.50 -1.06 -9.71
CA VAL A 72 3.23 -1.07 -8.45
C VAL A 72 2.23 -1.07 -7.31
N ALA A 73 2.33 -2.02 -6.39
CA ALA A 73 1.48 -2.10 -5.21
C ALA A 73 2.29 -1.90 -3.92
N SER A 74 1.86 -0.98 -3.08
CA SER A 74 2.41 -0.78 -1.74
C SER A 74 1.44 -1.31 -0.69
N CYS A 75 1.78 -2.48 -0.13
CA CYS A 75 1.11 -3.10 1.02
C CYS A 75 1.96 -2.92 2.30
N LEU A 76 2.76 -1.86 2.35
CA LEU A 76 3.57 -1.55 3.52
C LEU A 76 2.71 -1.05 4.66
N GLY A 77 3.11 -1.42 5.86
CA GLY A 77 2.54 -0.94 7.11
C GLY A 77 3.55 -1.08 8.24
N HIS A 78 3.24 -0.47 9.36
CA HIS A 78 4.05 -0.60 10.57
C HIS A 78 3.60 -1.83 11.36
N ASN A 79 4.56 -2.55 11.94
CA ASN A 79 4.22 -3.65 12.85
C ASN A 79 3.55 -3.08 14.10
N VAL A 80 2.53 -3.78 14.61
CA VAL A 80 1.80 -3.42 15.84
C VAL A 80 2.60 -3.82 17.08
N THR A 81 3.84 -3.36 17.14
CA THR A 81 4.73 -3.50 18.30
C THR A 81 5.23 -2.11 18.67
N PHE A 82 5.64 -1.90 19.93
CA PHE A 82 6.16 -0.60 20.36
C PHE A 82 7.31 -0.11 19.46
N LYS A 83 8.24 -1.00 19.13
CA LYS A 83 9.35 -0.71 18.21
C LYS A 83 8.86 -0.42 16.78
N GLY A 84 7.84 -1.10 16.31
CA GLY A 84 7.26 -0.89 14.98
C GLY A 84 6.48 0.42 14.89
N MET A 85 5.81 0.84 15.97
CA MET A 85 5.03 2.08 16.01
C MET A 85 5.87 3.33 16.23
N TYR A 86 6.91 3.25 17.08
CA TYR A 86 7.69 4.42 17.51
C TYR A 86 9.15 4.38 17.06
N GLY A 87 9.61 3.25 16.52
CA GLY A 87 10.97 3.08 15.97
C GLY A 87 11.14 3.66 14.57
N HIS A 88 12.34 3.51 14.04
CA HIS A 88 12.66 3.90 12.67
C HIS A 88 12.45 2.74 11.68
N PRO A 89 12.05 3.05 10.43
CA PRO A 89 11.70 4.36 9.87
C PRO A 89 10.27 4.78 10.24
N ARG A 90 10.08 6.03 10.71
CA ARG A 90 8.76 6.56 11.11
C ARG A 90 7.86 6.95 9.94
N LYS A 91 8.44 7.09 8.75
CA LYS A 91 7.77 7.49 7.51
C LYS A 91 7.91 6.41 6.43
N LEU A 92 7.86 5.15 6.84
CA LEU A 92 8.07 4.01 5.94
C LEU A 92 7.14 4.06 4.72
N VAL A 93 5.85 4.25 4.94
CA VAL A 93 4.83 4.22 3.88
C VAL A 93 4.96 5.45 2.98
N THR A 94 5.09 6.64 3.58
CA THR A 94 5.27 7.90 2.84
C THR A 94 6.54 7.90 1.99
N ASP A 95 7.68 7.55 2.58
CA ASP A 95 8.97 7.61 1.88
C ASP A 95 9.06 6.53 0.79
N ALA A 96 8.51 5.33 1.03
CA ALA A 96 8.42 4.30 -0.01
C ALA A 96 7.50 4.73 -1.16
N THR A 97 6.33 5.30 -0.87
CA THR A 97 5.39 5.81 -1.88
C THR A 97 6.07 6.88 -2.74
N ARG A 98 6.74 7.86 -2.12
CA ARG A 98 7.47 8.91 -2.84
C ARG A 98 8.52 8.32 -3.78
N ARG A 99 9.38 7.43 -3.27
CA ARG A 99 10.47 6.85 -4.04
C ARG A 99 10.00 5.96 -5.19
N LEU A 100 8.93 5.19 -4.98
CA LEU A 100 8.33 4.36 -6.03
C LEU A 100 7.71 5.24 -7.14
N CYS A 101 6.98 6.29 -6.80
CA CYS A 101 6.45 7.24 -7.79
C CYS A 101 7.58 7.96 -8.54
N GLN A 102 8.65 8.39 -7.86
CA GLN A 102 9.84 8.97 -8.50
C GLN A 102 10.51 7.97 -9.45
N ALA A 103 10.58 6.69 -9.07
CA ALA A 103 11.13 5.65 -9.93
C ALA A 103 10.28 5.42 -11.20
N ILE A 104 8.96 5.50 -11.11
CA ILE A 104 8.06 5.46 -12.27
C ILE A 104 8.37 6.66 -13.18
N HIS A 105 8.41 7.87 -12.64
CA HIS A 105 8.73 9.08 -13.41
C HIS A 105 10.13 9.04 -14.06
N THR A 106 11.10 8.46 -13.38
CA THR A 106 12.47 8.31 -13.91
C THR A 106 12.50 7.40 -15.15
N ASN A 107 11.68 6.36 -15.17
CA ASN A 107 11.65 5.41 -16.28
C ASN A 107 10.97 5.92 -17.55
N LYS A 108 10.09 6.94 -17.44
CA LYS A 108 9.38 7.56 -18.58
C LYS A 108 8.82 6.51 -19.56
N SER A 109 8.09 5.51 -19.02
CA SER A 109 7.48 4.47 -19.84
C SER A 109 6.48 5.08 -20.85
N ASP A 110 6.30 4.41 -22.00
CA ASP A 110 5.35 4.87 -23.05
C ASP A 110 3.87 4.73 -22.61
N GLY A 111 3.60 4.17 -21.44
CA GLY A 111 2.25 4.01 -20.89
C GLY A 111 2.19 4.36 -19.41
N MET A 112 0.97 4.53 -18.90
CA MET A 112 0.72 4.82 -17.50
C MET A 112 0.99 3.57 -16.65
N THR A 113 1.74 3.74 -15.57
CA THR A 113 1.92 2.71 -14.54
C THR A 113 0.86 2.88 -13.46
N LYS A 114 0.14 1.81 -13.13
CA LYS A 114 -0.84 1.83 -12.06
C LYS A 114 -0.14 1.77 -10.70
N TYR A 115 -0.49 2.68 -9.79
CA TYR A 115 0.02 2.67 -8.44
C TYR A 115 -1.10 2.41 -7.43
N VAL A 116 -0.99 1.32 -6.68
CA VAL A 116 -1.99 0.92 -5.67
C VAL A 116 -1.40 1.09 -4.28
N LEU A 117 -1.98 1.98 -3.48
CA LEU A 117 -1.62 2.16 -2.09
C LEU A 117 -2.65 1.47 -1.19
N MET A 118 -2.22 0.46 -0.43
CA MET A 118 -3.01 -0.08 0.67
C MET A 118 -3.03 0.93 1.82
N ASN A 119 -4.23 1.36 2.19
CA ASN A 119 -4.44 2.38 3.21
C ASN A 119 -5.55 1.93 4.19
N THR A 120 -6.28 2.83 4.82
CA THR A 120 -7.33 2.56 5.80
C THR A 120 -8.47 3.57 5.69
N THR A 121 -9.69 3.17 5.99
CA THR A 121 -10.84 4.08 6.12
C THR A 121 -10.66 5.14 7.22
N ALA A 122 -9.71 4.93 8.15
CA ALA A 122 -9.33 5.95 9.13
C ALA A 122 -8.76 7.23 8.48
N ASN A 123 -8.25 7.14 7.26
CA ASN A 123 -7.75 8.30 6.50
C ASN A 123 -8.83 8.87 5.59
N SER A 124 -9.10 10.17 5.72
CA SER A 124 -10.08 10.87 4.86
C SER A 124 -9.42 11.33 3.57
N ASN A 125 -10.16 11.24 2.48
CA ASN A 125 -9.85 12.01 1.28
C ASN A 125 -10.41 13.42 1.46
N ARG A 126 -9.52 14.42 1.47
CA ARG A 126 -9.88 15.82 1.72
C ARG A 126 -10.49 16.50 0.49
N ASP A 127 -10.39 15.91 -0.68
CA ASP A 127 -11.00 16.41 -1.92
C ASP A 127 -12.44 15.95 -2.08
N LEU A 128 -12.84 14.93 -1.29
CA LEU A 128 -14.21 14.48 -1.17
C LEU A 128 -14.81 15.02 0.12
N ASN A 129 -16.07 15.41 0.09
CA ASN A 129 -16.80 15.89 1.27
C ASN A 129 -17.13 14.73 2.22
N GLU A 130 -16.11 14.00 2.67
CA GLU A 130 -16.27 12.91 3.64
C GLU A 130 -16.66 13.49 4.99
N SER A 131 -17.93 13.28 5.37
CA SER A 131 -18.44 13.76 6.65
C SER A 131 -17.89 12.91 7.80
N ARG A 132 -17.38 13.57 8.84
CA ARG A 132 -17.00 12.94 10.10
C ARG A 132 -17.71 13.63 11.25
N THR A 133 -18.18 12.87 12.20
CA THR A 133 -18.75 13.39 13.44
C THR A 133 -17.70 14.15 14.25
N LEU A 134 -18.13 15.03 15.15
CA LEU A 134 -17.21 15.74 16.06
C LEU A 134 -16.38 14.78 16.91
N THR A 135 -16.99 13.68 17.35
CA THR A 135 -16.30 12.62 18.12
C THR A 135 -15.19 11.97 17.28
N GLU A 136 -15.46 11.60 16.03
CA GLU A 136 -14.44 11.06 15.13
C GLU A 136 -13.31 12.04 14.89
N LYS A 137 -13.62 13.32 14.67
CA LYS A 137 -12.60 14.37 14.51
C LYS A 137 -11.70 14.48 15.73
N ALA A 138 -12.27 14.42 16.94
CA ALA A 138 -11.51 14.46 18.19
C ALA A 138 -10.62 13.22 18.36
N VAL A 139 -11.18 12.01 18.12
CA VAL A 139 -10.41 10.74 18.20
C VAL A 139 -9.27 10.71 17.19
N PHE A 140 -9.53 11.03 15.92
CA PHE A 140 -8.47 11.07 14.91
C PHE A 140 -7.46 12.18 15.16
N GLY A 141 -7.87 13.31 15.73
CA GLY A 141 -6.96 14.35 16.21
C GLY A 141 -5.98 13.81 17.28
N LEU A 142 -6.50 13.07 18.25
CA LEU A 142 -5.69 12.41 19.27
C LEU A 142 -4.77 11.32 18.65
N LEU A 143 -5.29 10.48 17.76
CA LEU A 143 -4.50 9.45 17.08
C LEU A 143 -3.31 10.05 16.31
N ARG A 144 -3.47 11.21 15.68
CA ARG A 144 -2.36 11.93 15.01
C ARG A 144 -1.26 12.33 15.97
N LEU A 145 -1.57 12.60 17.23
CA LEU A 145 -0.58 12.95 18.24
C LEU A 145 0.15 11.74 18.80
N VAL A 146 -0.56 10.63 18.99
CA VAL A 146 -0.03 9.47 19.72
C VAL A 146 0.36 8.29 18.83
N LEU A 147 -0.05 8.24 17.55
CA LEU A 147 0.14 7.11 16.68
C LEU A 147 0.86 7.49 15.37
N PRO A 148 2.21 7.51 15.35
CA PRO A 148 2.99 7.84 14.16
C PRO A 148 2.61 7.05 12.89
N PRO A 149 2.28 5.74 12.94
CA PRO A 149 1.82 4.99 11.77
C PRO A 149 0.57 5.56 11.11
N HIS A 150 -0.36 6.10 11.88
CA HIS A 150 -1.56 6.74 11.34
C HIS A 150 -1.19 7.98 10.51
N VAL A 151 -0.31 8.82 11.06
CA VAL A 151 0.20 10.02 10.36
C VAL A 151 0.98 9.66 9.10
N ASP A 152 1.76 8.57 9.12
CA ASP A 152 2.51 8.11 7.97
C ASP A 152 1.58 7.66 6.84
N ASN A 153 0.53 6.90 7.15
CA ASN A 153 -0.48 6.49 6.16
C ASN A 153 -1.25 7.69 5.59
N GLU A 154 -1.61 8.68 6.41
CA GLU A 154 -2.24 9.92 5.93
C GLU A 154 -1.32 10.67 4.95
N LYS A 155 -0.04 10.83 5.30
CA LYS A 155 0.94 11.54 4.46
C LYS A 155 1.23 10.81 3.15
N ALA A 156 1.22 9.48 3.14
CA ALA A 156 1.38 8.71 1.91
C ALA A 156 0.21 8.96 0.94
N ALA A 157 -1.03 8.98 1.44
CA ALA A 157 -2.20 9.30 0.64
C ALA A 157 -2.21 10.77 0.20
N ASP A 158 -1.85 11.72 1.09
CA ASP A 158 -1.73 13.13 0.76
C ASP A 158 -0.65 13.39 -0.29
N TYR A 159 0.47 12.65 -0.28
CA TYR A 159 1.48 12.75 -1.33
C TYR A 159 0.92 12.37 -2.71
N LEU A 160 0.20 11.28 -2.81
CA LEU A 160 -0.45 10.89 -4.07
C LEU A 160 -1.47 11.95 -4.53
N ARG A 161 -2.27 12.47 -3.60
CA ARG A 161 -3.30 13.45 -3.89
C ARG A 161 -2.75 14.81 -4.31
N LEU A 162 -1.71 15.31 -3.61
CA LEU A 162 -1.21 16.68 -3.77
C LEU A 162 -0.06 16.78 -4.78
N GLU A 163 0.87 15.80 -4.77
CA GLU A 163 2.09 15.87 -5.55
C GLU A 163 1.96 15.12 -6.89
N ILE A 164 1.30 13.96 -6.90
CA ILE A 164 1.03 13.22 -8.14
C ILE A 164 -0.24 13.79 -8.81
N GLY A 165 -1.29 14.02 -8.02
CA GLY A 165 -2.56 14.53 -8.52
C GLY A 165 -3.34 13.47 -9.34
N GLN A 166 -4.43 13.93 -9.97
CA GLN A 166 -5.31 13.05 -10.77
C GLN A 166 -5.00 13.10 -12.27
N ASN A 167 -4.13 13.99 -12.70
CA ASN A 167 -3.81 14.23 -14.12
C ASN A 167 -2.34 13.95 -14.44
N ASP A 168 -1.66 13.11 -13.66
CA ASP A 168 -0.29 12.70 -13.95
C ASP A 168 -0.26 11.86 -15.23
N ASN A 169 0.71 12.10 -16.09
CA ASN A 169 0.79 11.43 -17.39
C ASN A 169 1.42 10.04 -17.34
N LEU A 170 2.05 9.67 -16.25
CA LEU A 170 2.80 8.42 -16.07
C LEU A 170 2.23 7.53 -14.97
N ILE A 171 1.45 8.10 -14.04
CA ILE A 171 0.93 7.39 -12.87
C ILE A 171 -0.60 7.52 -12.80
N GLU A 172 -1.29 6.39 -12.86
CA GLU A 172 -2.68 6.25 -12.46
C GLU A 172 -2.73 5.61 -11.08
N TRP A 173 -3.22 6.33 -10.06
CA TRP A 173 -3.15 5.83 -8.70
C TRP A 173 -4.50 5.65 -8.01
N VAL A 174 -4.53 4.73 -7.06
CA VAL A 174 -5.65 4.52 -6.14
C VAL A 174 -5.15 4.23 -4.72
N ALA A 175 -5.82 4.81 -3.73
CA ALA A 175 -5.66 4.42 -2.33
C ALA A 175 -6.84 3.52 -1.92
N VAL A 176 -6.56 2.24 -1.74
CA VAL A 176 -7.55 1.25 -1.30
C VAL A 176 -7.71 1.37 0.22
N ARG A 177 -8.91 1.63 0.67
CA ARG A 177 -9.25 1.89 2.08
C ARG A 177 -10.28 0.87 2.56
N PRO A 178 -9.89 -0.35 2.89
CA PRO A 178 -10.82 -1.37 3.40
C PRO A 178 -11.33 -0.99 4.78
N ASP A 179 -12.49 -1.53 5.10
CA ASP A 179 -13.00 -1.59 6.47
C ASP A 179 -12.15 -2.51 7.35
N GLY A 180 -12.66 -3.01 8.45
CA GLY A 180 -11.95 -3.96 9.30
C GLY A 180 -11.60 -5.24 8.53
N LEU A 181 -10.29 -5.47 8.30
CA LEU A 181 -9.82 -6.67 7.62
C LEU A 181 -9.90 -7.87 8.54
N VAL A 182 -10.47 -8.95 8.05
CA VAL A 182 -10.58 -10.25 8.74
C VAL A 182 -9.95 -11.35 7.91
N ASP A 183 -9.39 -12.35 8.58
CA ASP A 183 -8.87 -13.56 7.93
C ASP A 183 -10.02 -14.57 7.79
N GLU A 184 -10.40 -14.87 6.57
CA GLU A 184 -11.44 -15.85 6.22
C GLU A 184 -10.89 -16.83 5.19
N ASP A 185 -11.42 -18.05 5.17
CA ASP A 185 -11.00 -19.09 4.22
C ASP A 185 -11.49 -18.81 2.80
N THR A 186 -12.53 -17.98 2.67
CA THR A 186 -13.13 -17.61 1.39
C THR A 186 -13.25 -16.10 1.26
N VAL A 187 -13.15 -15.61 0.03
CA VAL A 187 -13.40 -14.20 -0.26
C VAL A 187 -14.86 -13.88 0.00
N THR A 188 -15.14 -12.92 0.87
CA THR A 188 -16.50 -12.41 1.12
C THR A 188 -16.96 -11.53 -0.05
N GLU A 189 -18.25 -11.42 -0.25
CA GLU A 189 -18.80 -10.40 -1.15
C GLU A 189 -18.38 -9.02 -0.68
N TYR A 190 -17.98 -8.16 -1.61
CA TYR A 190 -17.55 -6.80 -1.32
C TYR A 190 -18.08 -5.83 -2.36
N GLU A 191 -18.25 -4.59 -1.93
CA GLU A 191 -18.64 -3.47 -2.81
C GLU A 191 -17.56 -2.38 -2.76
N LEU A 192 -17.39 -1.70 -3.89
CA LEU A 192 -16.42 -0.60 -4.02
C LEU A 192 -17.17 0.74 -4.02
N TYR A 193 -16.74 1.62 -3.16
CA TYR A 193 -17.28 2.97 -3.03
C TYR A 193 -16.17 4.02 -3.19
N PRO A 194 -16.47 5.18 -3.77
CA PRO A 194 -15.49 6.27 -3.87
C PRO A 194 -15.11 6.86 -2.51
N SER A 195 -16.00 6.72 -1.53
CA SER A 195 -15.82 7.19 -0.14
C SER A 195 -16.33 6.18 0.85
N PRO A 196 -15.81 6.13 2.09
CA PRO A 196 -16.37 5.29 3.15
C PRO A 196 -17.84 5.61 3.39
N ILE A 197 -18.67 4.56 3.40
CA ILE A 197 -20.12 4.67 3.65
C ILE A 197 -20.48 4.40 5.12
N VAL A 198 -19.55 3.87 5.88
CA VAL A 198 -19.71 3.60 7.31
C VAL A 198 -18.62 4.32 8.12
N SER A 199 -18.90 4.56 9.39
CA SER A 199 -17.91 5.14 10.30
C SER A 199 -16.70 4.22 10.45
N SER A 200 -15.51 4.79 10.34
CA SER A 200 -14.24 4.05 10.55
C SER A 200 -14.00 3.63 12.01
N LEU A 201 -14.72 4.24 12.96
CA LEU A 201 -14.60 3.95 14.40
C LEU A 201 -15.78 3.13 14.92
N PHE A 202 -17.00 3.42 14.44
CA PHE A 202 -18.23 2.86 14.97
C PHE A 202 -18.97 1.97 13.97
N GLY A 203 -18.47 1.87 12.75
CA GLY A 203 -19.02 0.99 11.73
C GLY A 203 -18.65 -0.47 11.99
N SER A 204 -19.57 -1.38 11.61
CA SER A 204 -19.36 -2.83 11.70
C SER A 204 -18.85 -3.44 10.40
N GLY A 205 -18.42 -2.61 9.46
CA GLY A 205 -17.91 -3.08 8.17
C GLY A 205 -16.70 -3.99 8.34
N LYS A 206 -16.74 -5.17 7.70
CA LYS A 206 -15.65 -6.15 7.67
C LYS A 206 -15.48 -6.65 6.24
N THR A 207 -14.25 -6.82 5.84
CA THR A 207 -13.88 -7.33 4.51
C THR A 207 -12.83 -8.42 4.70
N SER A 208 -13.02 -9.57 4.04
CA SER A 208 -11.99 -10.61 4.02
C SER A 208 -10.75 -10.13 3.26
N ARG A 209 -9.61 -10.57 3.67
CA ARG A 209 -8.37 -10.37 2.94
C ARG A 209 -7.82 -11.66 2.40
#